data_8ffb1fd558cc6d689d9a1a87eaef5efa
#
_entry.id   8ffb1fd558cc6d689d9a1a87eaef5efa
#
_cell.length_a   1.000
_cell.length_b   1.000
_cell.length_c   1.000
_cell.angle_alpha   90.00
_cell.angle_beta   90.00
_cell.angle_gamma   90.00
#
_symmetry.space_group_name_H-M   'P 1'
#
loop_
_entity.id
_entity.type
_entity.pdbx_description
1 polymer ?
#
loop_
_entity_poly.entity_id
_entity_poly.type
_entity_poly.pdbx_seq_one_letter_code
_entity_poly.pdbx_strand_id
1 'polypeptide(L)'
;MQVKAGDIFECEGSFYQAIKATAKTATIRPIESTFEGFADAYGWEHKYMPLPNCFTYDPIMGREASDNGKRLKIRDYSRAKNSPELELCGYRLTLWDGTPSICDTYN
;
A
#
# COMPACT_ATOMS: atom_id res chain seq x y z
N MET A 1 -5.17 -3.64 16.79
CA MET A 1 -5.80 -3.93 15.48
C MET A 1 -4.98 -4.97 14.75
N GLN A 2 -5.63 -5.99 14.21
CA GLN A 2 -4.94 -7.09 13.56
C GLN A 2 -5.08 -7.02 12.05
N VAL A 3 -3.97 -7.22 11.33
CA VAL A 3 -3.99 -7.27 9.87
C VAL A 3 -4.59 -8.61 9.43
N LYS A 4 -5.40 -8.57 8.40
CA LYS A 4 -6.05 -9.77 7.84
C LYS A 4 -5.96 -9.75 6.32
N ALA A 5 -6.13 -10.90 5.70
CA ALA A 5 -6.15 -11.01 4.25
C ALA A 5 -7.23 -10.09 3.67
N GLY A 6 -6.88 -9.37 2.62
CA GLY A 6 -7.75 -8.37 2.01
C GLY A 6 -7.43 -6.94 2.43
N ASP A 7 -6.74 -6.73 3.54
CA ASP A 7 -6.36 -5.40 3.97
C ASP A 7 -5.38 -4.77 2.96
N ILE A 8 -5.55 -3.47 2.72
CA ILE A 8 -4.79 -2.73 1.74
C ILE A 8 -3.87 -1.73 2.45
N PHE A 9 -2.62 -1.69 2.00
CA PHE A 9 -1.62 -0.74 2.47
C PHE A 9 -1.25 0.20 1.33
N GLU A 10 -0.85 1.42 1.66
CA GLU A 10 -0.51 2.43 0.67
C GLU A 10 0.82 3.09 0.94
N CYS A 11 1.44 3.58 -0.13
CA CYS A 11 2.63 4.41 -0.10
C CYS A 11 2.63 5.29 -1.33
N GLU A 12 2.32 6.57 -1.17
CA GLU A 12 2.40 7.59 -2.23
C GLU A 12 1.80 7.16 -3.58
N GLY A 13 0.54 6.72 -3.55
CA GLY A 13 -0.17 6.35 -4.77
C GLY A 13 0.01 4.90 -5.21
N SER A 14 0.88 4.15 -4.54
CA SER A 14 1.05 2.73 -4.78
C SER A 14 0.29 1.94 -3.72
N PHE A 15 -0.33 0.84 -4.11
CA PHE A 15 -1.13 0.04 -3.21
C PHE A 15 -0.68 -1.41 -3.18
N TYR A 16 -0.78 -2.02 -2.01
CA TYR A 16 -0.38 -3.40 -1.76
C TYR A 16 -1.49 -4.07 -0.96
N GLN A 17 -1.85 -5.27 -1.34
CA GLN A 17 -2.91 -6.00 -0.66
C GLN A 17 -2.34 -7.19 0.10
N ALA A 18 -2.74 -7.35 1.37
CA ALA A 18 -2.38 -8.51 2.15
C ALA A 18 -3.15 -9.72 1.59
N ILE A 19 -2.41 -10.74 1.18
CA ILE A 19 -3.00 -12.00 0.71
C ILE A 19 -3.01 -13.05 1.82
N LYS A 20 -2.20 -12.83 2.85
CA LYS A 20 -2.08 -13.72 3.98
C LYS A 20 -1.55 -12.91 5.17
N ALA A 21 -2.02 -13.20 6.36
CA ALA A 21 -1.57 -12.49 7.55
C ALA A 21 -1.55 -13.41 8.76
N THR A 22 -0.59 -13.16 9.65
CA THR A 22 -0.52 -13.76 10.97
C THR A 22 -0.53 -12.63 12.00
N ALA A 23 -0.42 -12.95 13.29
CA ALA A 23 -0.37 -11.93 14.33
C ALA A 23 0.83 -10.98 14.19
N LYS A 24 1.91 -11.42 13.55
CA LYS A 24 3.17 -10.68 13.48
C LYS A 24 3.64 -10.34 12.08
N THR A 25 3.07 -10.97 11.05
CA THR A 25 3.52 -10.78 9.67
C THR A 25 2.34 -10.64 8.72
N ALA A 26 2.59 -9.99 7.60
CA ALA A 26 1.64 -9.93 6.50
C ALA A 26 2.40 -10.21 5.20
N THR A 27 1.78 -11.03 4.34
CA THR A 27 2.30 -11.28 3.00
C THR A 27 1.51 -10.41 2.05
N ILE A 28 2.20 -9.55 1.31
CA ILE A 28 1.56 -8.57 0.43
C ILE A 28 1.92 -8.81 -1.02
N ARG A 29 1.01 -8.39 -1.92
CA ARG A 29 1.26 -8.30 -3.35
C ARG A 29 0.83 -6.93 -3.84
N PRO A 30 1.49 -6.38 -4.85
CA PRO A 30 1.08 -5.09 -5.42
C PRO A 30 -0.23 -5.25 -6.18
N ILE A 31 -1.09 -4.24 -6.10
CA ILE A 31 -2.35 -4.20 -6.84
C ILE A 31 -2.41 -2.94 -7.68
N GLU A 32 -3.24 -2.98 -8.70
CA GLU A 32 -3.49 -1.85 -9.59
C GLU A 32 -4.21 -0.73 -8.84
N SER A 33 -4.08 0.46 -9.38
CA SER A 33 -4.82 1.62 -8.89
C SER A 33 -5.48 2.34 -10.08
N THR A 34 -6.47 3.17 -9.78
CA THR A 34 -7.12 3.97 -10.79
C THR A 34 -6.95 5.46 -10.46
N PHE A 35 -6.72 6.25 -11.51
CA PHE A 35 -6.59 7.69 -11.37
C PHE A 35 -7.96 8.31 -11.15
N GLU A 36 -8.11 9.07 -10.08
CA GLU A 36 -9.39 9.67 -9.68
C GLU A 36 -9.41 11.19 -9.84
N GLY A 37 -8.43 11.75 -10.53
CA GLY A 37 -8.38 13.19 -10.76
C GLY A 37 -7.29 13.87 -9.97
N PHE A 38 -7.36 15.17 -9.89
CA PHE A 38 -6.36 16.00 -9.25
C PHE A 38 -6.82 16.47 -7.87
N ALA A 39 -5.90 16.50 -6.91
CA ALA A 39 -6.19 16.99 -5.57
C ALA A 39 -6.04 18.52 -5.47
N ASP A 40 -5.29 19.12 -6.38
CA ASP A 40 -5.03 20.56 -6.40
C ASP A 40 -5.49 21.21 -7.72
N ALA A 41 -5.53 22.54 -7.74
CA ALA A 41 -5.97 23.29 -8.91
C ALA A 41 -4.96 23.28 -10.06
N TYR A 42 -3.71 22.92 -9.79
CA TYR A 42 -2.64 22.96 -10.78
C TYR A 42 -2.36 21.62 -11.43
N GLY A 43 -2.98 20.55 -10.94
CA GLY A 43 -2.76 19.21 -11.49
C GLY A 43 -1.46 18.56 -11.07
N TRP A 44 -0.83 19.04 -10.01
CA TRP A 44 0.42 18.47 -9.50
C TRP A 44 0.24 17.33 -8.52
N GLU A 45 -0.91 17.30 -7.84
CA GLU A 45 -1.24 16.24 -6.91
C GLU A 45 -2.31 15.33 -7.52
N HIS A 46 -1.93 14.09 -7.81
CA HIS A 46 -2.82 13.10 -8.41
C HIS A 46 -3.45 12.23 -7.32
N LYS A 47 -4.74 11.97 -7.45
CA LYS A 47 -5.47 11.08 -6.54
C LYS A 47 -5.62 9.70 -7.17
N TYR A 48 -5.38 8.67 -6.37
CA TYR A 48 -5.48 7.27 -6.80
C TYR A 48 -6.30 6.46 -5.81
N MET A 49 -7.08 5.51 -6.33
CA MET A 49 -7.83 4.54 -5.53
C MET A 49 -7.33 3.15 -5.85
N PRO A 50 -7.26 2.25 -4.86
CA PRO A 50 -6.83 0.88 -5.12
C PRO A 50 -7.90 0.09 -5.83
N LEU A 51 -7.47 -0.91 -6.62
CA LEU A 51 -8.33 -1.89 -7.25
C LEU A 51 -8.09 -3.24 -6.57
N PRO A 52 -8.92 -3.61 -5.57
CA PRO A 52 -8.71 -4.86 -4.82
C PRO A 52 -8.68 -6.08 -5.74
N ASN A 53 -7.79 -7.00 -5.43
CA ASN A 53 -7.61 -8.26 -6.14
C ASN A 53 -7.08 -8.13 -7.58
N CYS A 54 -6.73 -6.92 -8.02
CA CYS A 54 -6.13 -6.68 -9.33
C CYS A 54 -4.62 -6.66 -9.17
N PHE A 55 -4.01 -7.82 -9.01
CA PHE A 55 -2.59 -7.94 -8.76
C PHE A 55 -1.75 -7.54 -9.98
N THR A 56 -0.62 -6.91 -9.73
CA THR A 56 0.25 -6.37 -10.77
C THR A 56 1.71 -6.57 -10.41
N TYR A 57 2.60 -6.05 -11.25
CA TYR A 57 4.04 -6.06 -11.03
C TYR A 57 4.48 -4.73 -10.42
N ASP A 58 5.35 -4.81 -9.41
CA ASP A 58 5.96 -3.64 -8.80
C ASP A 58 7.49 -3.78 -8.88
N PRO A 59 8.19 -2.83 -9.53
CA PRO A 59 9.65 -2.91 -9.66
C PRO A 59 10.38 -2.89 -8.31
N ILE A 60 9.82 -2.26 -7.30
CA ILE A 60 10.44 -2.23 -5.96
C ILE A 60 10.44 -3.63 -5.34
N MET A 61 9.34 -4.37 -5.50
CA MET A 61 9.24 -5.74 -5.00
C MET A 61 9.99 -6.75 -5.86
N GLY A 62 10.04 -6.51 -7.17
CA GLY A 62 10.58 -7.46 -8.12
C GLY A 62 9.56 -8.47 -8.62
N ARG A 63 9.90 -9.24 -9.64
CA ARG A 63 8.98 -10.17 -10.31
C ARG A 63 8.48 -11.27 -9.37
N GLU A 64 9.40 -11.94 -8.69
CA GLU A 64 9.04 -13.07 -7.83
C GLU A 64 8.13 -12.64 -6.68
N ALA A 65 8.48 -11.55 -5.99
CA ALA A 65 7.68 -11.07 -4.88
C ALA A 65 6.33 -10.51 -5.35
N SER A 66 6.28 -9.88 -6.53
CA SER A 66 5.03 -9.40 -7.09
C SER A 66 4.06 -10.54 -7.40
N ASP A 67 4.59 -11.66 -7.94
CA ASP A 67 3.77 -12.81 -8.34
C ASP A 67 3.35 -13.66 -7.14
N ASN A 68 4.24 -13.84 -6.17
CA ASN A 68 4.04 -14.79 -5.06
C ASN A 68 3.78 -14.13 -3.72
N GLY A 69 4.00 -12.83 -3.62
CA GLY A 69 3.88 -12.09 -2.38
C GLY A 69 5.20 -12.00 -1.61
N LYS A 70 5.32 -11.00 -0.79
CA LYS A 70 6.45 -10.81 0.10
C LYS A 70 5.95 -10.72 1.53
N ARG A 71 6.51 -11.55 2.42
CA ARG A 71 6.17 -11.55 3.84
C ARG A 71 6.96 -10.47 4.55
N LEU A 72 6.25 -9.56 5.20
CA LEU A 72 6.84 -8.45 5.95
C LEU A 72 6.38 -8.52 7.40
N LYS A 73 7.25 -8.06 8.29
CA LYS A 73 6.93 -7.97 9.71
C LYS A 73 6.00 -6.77 9.94
N ILE A 74 4.92 -7.00 10.69
CA ILE A 74 4.02 -5.92 11.07
C ILE A 74 4.68 -5.10 12.17
N ARG A 75 4.69 -3.78 11.98
CA ARG A 75 5.28 -2.83 12.91
C ARG A 75 4.24 -1.80 13.33
N ASP A 76 4.41 -1.26 14.52
CA ASP A 76 3.58 -0.19 15.02
C ASP A 76 4.46 1.05 15.22
N TYR A 77 4.62 1.83 14.14
CA TYR A 77 5.41 3.06 14.18
C TYR A 77 4.62 4.23 14.71
N SER A 78 3.30 4.16 14.66
CA SER A 78 2.45 5.27 15.04
C SER A 78 1.65 4.91 16.28
N ARG A 79 2.25 5.09 17.44
CA ARG A 79 1.57 4.82 18.71
C ARG A 79 0.30 5.63 18.87
N ALA A 80 0.30 6.86 18.34
CA ALA A 80 -0.85 7.75 18.42
C ALA A 80 -2.05 7.23 17.65
N LYS A 81 -1.81 6.53 16.53
CA LYS A 81 -2.87 6.01 15.67
C LYS A 81 -3.20 4.54 15.95
N ASN A 82 -2.33 3.86 16.66
CA ASN A 82 -2.46 2.43 16.94
C ASN A 82 -2.80 1.62 15.68
N SER A 83 -2.13 1.96 14.58
CA SER A 83 -2.36 1.38 13.27
C SER A 83 -1.15 0.58 12.81
N PRO A 84 -1.34 -0.63 12.27
CA PRO A 84 -0.23 -1.44 11.79
C PRO A 84 0.43 -0.82 10.57
N GLU A 85 1.74 -0.96 10.48
CA GLU A 85 2.52 -0.50 9.36
C GLU A 85 3.47 -1.59 8.89
N LEU A 86 3.87 -1.53 7.63
CA LEU A 86 4.85 -2.43 7.03
C LEU A 86 5.99 -1.60 6.46
N GLU A 87 7.16 -2.21 6.32
CA GLU A 87 8.30 -1.58 5.68
C GLU A 87 8.74 -2.43 4.49
N LEU A 88 8.77 -1.84 3.32
CA LEU A 88 9.16 -2.48 2.08
C LEU A 88 10.34 -1.73 1.48
N CYS A 89 11.52 -2.33 1.49
CA CYS A 89 12.74 -1.75 0.90
C CYS A 89 12.98 -0.29 1.34
N GLY A 90 12.77 -0.01 2.64
CA GLY A 90 12.93 1.32 3.19
C GLY A 90 11.70 2.23 3.09
N TYR A 91 10.67 1.81 2.37
CA TYR A 91 9.42 2.56 2.28
C TYR A 91 8.45 2.12 3.36
N ARG A 92 7.80 3.10 3.98
CA ARG A 92 6.80 2.86 5.01
C ARG A 92 5.44 2.70 4.35
N LEU A 93 4.82 1.55 4.55
CA LEU A 93 3.47 1.27 4.04
C LEU A 93 2.48 1.44 5.19
N THR A 94 1.48 2.28 5.01
CA THR A 94 0.45 2.51 6.02
C THR A 94 -0.86 1.86 5.60
N LEU A 95 -1.66 1.47 6.58
CA LEU A 95 -2.97 0.89 6.30
C LEU A 95 -3.85 1.93 5.60
N TRP A 96 -4.42 1.55 4.46
CA TRP A 96 -5.27 2.44 3.67
C TRP A 96 -6.53 2.80 4.45
N ASP A 97 -6.85 4.08 4.50
CA ASP A 97 -7.96 4.61 5.29
C ASP A 97 -9.28 4.74 4.53
N GLY A 98 -9.32 4.31 3.27
CA GLY A 98 -10.52 4.39 2.45
C GLY A 98 -10.64 5.67 1.63
N THR A 99 -9.71 6.60 1.80
CA THR A 99 -9.70 7.84 1.01
C THR A 99 -8.67 7.76 -0.11
N PRO A 100 -8.80 8.56 -1.18
CA PRO A 100 -7.82 8.54 -2.26
C PRO A 100 -6.40 8.84 -1.76
N SER A 101 -5.44 8.06 -2.24
CA SER A 101 -4.04 8.31 -1.98
C SER A 101 -3.52 9.39 -2.93
N ILE A 102 -2.78 10.33 -2.40
CA ILE A 102 -2.28 11.46 -3.18
C ILE A 102 -0.81 11.24 -3.49
N CYS A 103 -0.48 11.27 -4.79
CA CYS A 103 0.88 11.20 -5.27
C CYS A 103 1.25 12.55 -5.87
N ASP A 104 2.34 13.13 -5.36
CA ASP A 104 2.83 14.40 -5.84
C ASP A 104 3.75 14.18 -7.05
N THR A 105 3.32 14.66 -8.21
CA THR A 105 4.11 14.54 -9.45
C THR A 105 5.08 15.70 -9.62
N TYR A 106 5.15 16.55 -8.64
CA TYR A 106 5.91 17.79 -8.68
C TYR A 106 7.43 17.57 -8.60
N ASN A 107 7.82 16.47 -8.08
CA ASN A 107 9.24 16.14 -8.00
C ASN A 107 9.75 15.54 -9.31
#